data_d3b61dae319e5544832c7b6e54c652f0
#
_entry.id   d3b61dae319e5544832c7b6e54c652f0
#
_cell.length_a   1.000
_cell.length_b   1.000
_cell.length_c   1.000
_cell.angle_alpha   90.00
_cell.angle_beta   90.00
_cell.angle_gamma   90.00
#
_symmetry.space_group_name_H-M   'P 1'
#
loop_
_entity.id
_entity.type
_entity.pdbx_description
1 polymer ?
#
loop_
_entity_poly.entity_id
_entity_poly.type
_entity_poly.pdbx_seq_one_letter_code
_entity_poly.pdbx_strand_id
1 'polypeptide(L)'
;MMLHKNLIFVLLGLIMISCSGTVPSVGNEVSVQEAEQSNEVAAKQEVSVETFTVQEPESPPLPVTVFEPYMIKRGDFLTKIALREYGDASMWKDIYSWNKDEIGDNPDRLYPYNFLSLKRESTDVRDCEPEFFDYTIQSGDTAWNLAQRVYGDELAWVIIYVDNAQLIKSTDGVLQPGTTFKMRKKLDPCN
;
A
#
# COMPACT_ATOMS: atom_id res chain seq x y z
N MET A 1 -33.73 -42.27 -3.39
CA MET A 1 -33.20 -43.37 -4.23
C MET A 1 -31.95 -42.86 -4.88
N MET A 2 -30.81 -43.48 -4.51
CA MET A 2 -29.43 -43.42 -5.06
C MET A 2 -28.75 -42.01 -5.08
N LEU A 3 -27.84 -41.63 -4.19
CA LEU A 3 -26.51 -42.20 -3.83
C LEU A 3 -25.54 -42.30 -5.00
N HIS A 4 -24.61 -41.36 -5.16
CA HIS A 4 -23.28 -41.68 -5.65
C HIS A 4 -22.23 -40.79 -4.96
N LYS A 5 -21.47 -41.44 -4.08
CA LYS A 5 -20.17 -41.04 -3.53
C LYS A 5 -19.13 -41.16 -4.65
N ASN A 6 -18.24 -40.22 -4.81
CA ASN A 6 -16.91 -40.54 -5.30
C ASN A 6 -15.86 -39.76 -4.50
N LEU A 7 -15.25 -40.53 -3.64
CA LEU A 7 -14.05 -40.25 -2.88
C LEU A 7 -12.87 -40.64 -3.78
N ILE A 8 -11.99 -39.73 -4.09
CA ILE A 8 -10.67 -40.09 -4.63
C ILE A 8 -9.61 -39.45 -3.74
N PHE A 9 -9.02 -40.33 -2.92
CA PHE A 9 -7.72 -40.12 -2.28
C PHE A 9 -6.63 -40.35 -3.34
N VAL A 10 -5.69 -39.41 -3.48
CA VAL A 10 -4.36 -39.76 -4.00
C VAL A 10 -3.31 -39.21 -3.04
N LEU A 11 -2.54 -40.16 -2.60
CA LEU A 11 -1.46 -40.08 -1.62
C LEU A 11 -0.12 -39.74 -2.30
N LEU A 12 0.73 -39.10 -1.52
CA LEU A 12 2.21 -39.16 -1.49
C LEU A 12 3.06 -38.64 -2.68
N GLY A 13 3.98 -37.81 -2.30
CA GLY A 13 5.21 -37.50 -3.01
C GLY A 13 6.09 -36.52 -2.25
N LEU A 14 6.69 -37.00 -1.11
CA LEU A 14 7.83 -36.34 -0.49
C LEU A 14 9.05 -36.50 -1.40
N ILE A 15 9.65 -35.42 -1.87
CA ILE A 15 11.02 -35.44 -2.36
C ILE A 15 11.79 -34.31 -1.63
N MET A 16 12.60 -34.77 -0.65
CA MET A 16 13.66 -33.99 -0.04
C MET A 16 14.86 -33.99 -0.98
N ILE A 17 15.23 -32.88 -1.52
CA ILE A 17 16.54 -32.71 -2.14
C ILE A 17 17.33 -31.69 -1.31
N SER A 18 18.20 -32.26 -0.48
CA SER A 18 19.27 -31.58 0.22
C SER A 18 20.39 -31.30 -0.79
N CYS A 19 20.74 -30.05 -1.02
CA CYS A 19 21.99 -29.69 -1.72
C CYS A 19 22.82 -28.83 -0.77
N SER A 20 23.79 -29.48 -0.12
CA SER A 20 24.93 -28.86 0.53
C SER A 20 25.87 -28.28 -0.53
N GLY A 21 26.01 -26.98 -0.56
CA GLY A 21 27.02 -26.28 -1.33
C GLY A 21 28.06 -25.64 -0.40
N THR A 22 29.23 -26.29 -0.34
CA THR A 22 30.45 -25.86 0.36
C THR A 22 31.02 -24.59 -0.29
N VAL A 23 31.31 -23.57 0.51
CA VAL A 23 32.03 -22.36 0.10
C VAL A 23 33.53 -22.57 0.39
N PRO A 24 34.46 -22.35 -0.57
CA PRO A 24 35.88 -22.36 -0.25
C PRO A 24 36.32 -21.02 0.31
N SER A 25 36.88 -21.10 1.50
CA SER A 25 37.68 -20.06 2.15
C SER A 25 39.01 -19.88 1.40
N VAL A 26 39.32 -18.67 0.98
CA VAL A 26 40.69 -18.29 0.58
C VAL A 26 41.23 -17.36 1.64
N GLY A 27 42.11 -17.88 2.46
CA GLY A 27 42.94 -17.14 3.35
C GLY A 27 44.08 -16.46 2.59
N ASN A 28 44.37 -15.23 2.95
CA ASN A 28 45.66 -14.60 2.69
C ASN A 28 46.22 -14.09 4.01
N GLU A 29 47.06 -14.91 4.58
CA GLU A 29 48.04 -14.47 5.60
C GLU A 29 49.16 -13.70 4.89
N VAL A 30 49.45 -12.50 5.33
CA VAL A 30 50.75 -11.86 5.12
C VAL A 30 51.28 -11.38 6.45
N SER A 31 52.40 -11.94 6.75
CA SER A 31 53.24 -11.91 7.93
C SER A 31 53.69 -10.51 8.36
N VAL A 32 53.76 -10.42 9.69
CA VAL A 32 54.50 -9.43 10.48
C VAL A 32 56.01 -9.49 10.16
N GLN A 33 56.63 -8.37 9.95
CA GLN A 33 58.05 -8.18 10.25
C GLN A 33 58.24 -6.87 11.00
N GLU A 34 58.69 -7.10 12.21
CA GLU A 34 59.22 -6.20 13.22
C GLU A 34 60.64 -5.70 12.78
N ALA A 35 60.89 -4.44 12.88
CA ALA A 35 62.23 -3.90 12.99
C ALA A 35 62.22 -2.66 13.89
N GLU A 36 62.81 -2.86 15.05
CA GLU A 36 63.18 -1.86 16.05
C GLU A 36 64.35 -0.97 15.58
N GLN A 37 64.41 0.16 16.24
CA GLN A 37 65.54 1.03 16.63
C GLN A 37 65.53 2.41 15.97
N SER A 38 65.74 3.48 16.60
CA SER A 38 66.09 3.97 17.94
C SER A 38 66.29 5.50 17.87
N ASN A 39 65.95 6.21 18.95
CA ASN A 39 66.55 7.46 19.46
C ASN A 39 66.63 8.70 18.51
N GLU A 40 66.37 9.90 18.88
CA GLU A 40 66.58 10.70 20.12
C GLU A 40 66.19 12.17 19.86
N VAL A 41 65.59 12.80 20.86
CA VAL A 41 65.74 14.21 21.30
C VAL A 41 65.07 15.38 20.56
N ALA A 42 64.12 15.93 21.28
CA ALA A 42 63.83 17.34 21.56
C ALA A 42 63.34 18.26 20.44
N ALA A 43 62.12 18.66 20.60
CA ALA A 43 61.75 20.05 20.86
C ALA A 43 60.24 20.21 21.03
N LYS A 44 59.90 20.73 22.18
CA LYS A 44 58.57 21.13 22.63
C LYS A 44 58.06 22.27 21.73
N GLN A 45 57.09 22.01 20.92
CA GLN A 45 56.24 23.02 20.32
C GLN A 45 54.80 22.53 20.52
N GLU A 46 54.10 23.21 21.45
CA GLU A 46 52.68 23.10 21.62
C GLU A 46 52.01 23.71 20.36
N VAL A 47 51.62 22.84 19.46
CA VAL A 47 50.70 23.19 18.38
C VAL A 47 49.32 22.97 18.92
N SER A 48 48.61 24.06 19.25
CA SER A 48 47.19 24.04 19.50
C SER A 48 46.52 23.49 18.23
N VAL A 49 46.11 22.24 18.29
CA VAL A 49 45.23 21.66 17.28
C VAL A 49 43.86 22.23 17.53
N GLU A 50 43.55 23.33 16.85
CA GLU A 50 42.15 23.74 16.68
C GLU A 50 41.46 22.61 15.92
N THR A 51 40.66 21.86 16.65
CA THR A 51 39.81 20.84 16.05
C THR A 51 38.73 21.57 15.24
N PHE A 52 38.98 21.79 13.99
CA PHE A 52 37.94 22.14 13.03
C PHE A 52 36.99 20.94 12.93
N THR A 53 35.90 20.97 13.67
CA THR A 53 34.73 20.13 13.42
C THR A 53 34.15 20.60 12.08
N VAL A 54 34.56 19.92 11.03
CA VAL A 54 33.88 20.00 9.73
C VAL A 54 32.49 19.40 10.01
N GLN A 55 31.50 20.25 10.24
CA GLN A 55 30.12 19.85 10.15
C GLN A 55 29.88 19.54 8.66
N GLU A 56 29.87 18.25 8.36
CA GLU A 56 29.37 17.78 7.07
C GLU A 56 27.93 18.32 6.92
N PRO A 57 27.62 19.04 5.83
CA PRO A 57 26.29 19.58 5.64
C PRO A 57 25.33 18.39 5.62
N GLU A 58 24.49 18.25 6.64
CA GLU A 58 23.40 17.27 6.64
C GLU A 58 22.60 17.49 5.36
N SER A 59 22.67 16.53 4.46
CA SER A 59 21.82 16.52 3.28
C SER A 59 20.35 16.55 3.76
N PRO A 60 19.51 17.41 3.19
CA PRO A 60 18.10 17.45 3.60
C PRO A 60 17.51 16.05 3.52
N PRO A 61 16.71 15.63 4.50
CA PRO A 61 16.11 14.31 4.50
C PRO A 61 15.35 14.10 3.20
N LEU A 62 15.54 12.95 2.57
CA LEU A 62 14.81 12.60 1.34
C LEU A 62 13.30 12.64 1.62
N PRO A 63 12.49 13.18 0.70
CA PRO A 63 11.05 13.26 0.88
C PRO A 63 10.48 11.85 1.10
N VAL A 64 9.77 11.68 2.20
CA VAL A 64 9.06 10.44 2.50
C VAL A 64 7.81 10.39 1.61
N THR A 65 7.69 9.34 0.81
CA THR A 65 6.52 9.13 -0.03
C THR A 65 5.59 8.09 0.59
N VAL A 66 4.29 8.33 0.50
CA VAL A 66 3.22 7.46 1.02
C VAL A 66 2.18 7.18 -0.07
N PHE A 67 1.36 6.17 0.13
CA PHE A 67 0.21 5.91 -0.71
C PHE A 67 -1.07 6.46 -0.08
N GLU A 68 -1.78 7.31 -0.83
CA GLU A 68 -3.07 7.89 -0.46
C GLU A 68 -4.19 7.19 -1.24
N PRO A 69 -5.30 6.79 -0.59
CA PRO A 69 -6.45 6.24 -1.30
C PRO A 69 -7.15 7.31 -2.14
N TYR A 70 -7.38 7.00 -3.40
CA TYR A 70 -8.11 7.83 -4.35
C TYR A 70 -9.37 7.10 -4.79
N MET A 71 -10.53 7.68 -4.59
CA MET A 71 -11.80 7.13 -5.05
C MET A 71 -12.03 7.45 -6.53
N ILE A 72 -12.21 6.41 -7.35
CA ILE A 72 -12.47 6.53 -8.79
C ILE A 72 -13.84 7.19 -9.00
N LYS A 73 -13.88 8.25 -9.80
CA LYS A 73 -15.10 8.99 -10.15
C LYS A 73 -15.70 8.47 -11.45
N ARG A 74 -16.99 8.68 -11.67
CA ARG A 74 -17.62 8.39 -12.95
C ARG A 74 -16.89 9.12 -14.09
N GLY A 75 -16.53 8.38 -15.14
CA GLY A 75 -15.81 8.92 -16.30
C GLY A 75 -14.32 9.19 -16.04
N ASP A 76 -13.74 8.62 -14.99
CA ASP A 76 -12.29 8.58 -14.80
C ASP A 76 -11.67 7.50 -15.68
N PHE A 77 -10.48 7.82 -16.15
CA PHE A 77 -9.52 6.91 -16.77
C PHE A 77 -8.12 7.32 -16.33
N LEU A 78 -7.16 6.42 -16.38
CA LEU A 78 -5.85 6.61 -15.73
C LEU A 78 -5.13 7.88 -16.16
N THR A 79 -5.15 8.22 -17.47
CA THR A 79 -4.49 9.46 -17.95
C THR A 79 -5.18 10.72 -17.46
N LYS A 80 -6.51 10.70 -17.26
CA LYS A 80 -7.26 11.82 -16.68
C LYS A 80 -6.94 11.99 -15.20
N ILE A 81 -6.86 10.88 -14.45
CA ILE A 81 -6.45 10.88 -13.06
C ILE A 81 -5.02 11.42 -12.94
N ALA A 82 -4.09 10.88 -13.76
CA ALA A 82 -2.70 11.30 -13.78
C ALA A 82 -2.54 12.80 -14.01
N LEU A 83 -3.23 13.34 -15.02
CA LEU A 83 -3.19 14.76 -15.33
C LEU A 83 -3.76 15.60 -14.18
N ARG A 84 -4.86 15.18 -13.55
CA ARG A 84 -5.50 15.92 -12.47
C ARG A 84 -4.68 15.88 -11.16
N GLU A 85 -4.12 14.73 -10.83
CA GLU A 85 -3.50 14.49 -9.52
C GLU A 85 -2.00 14.80 -9.50
N TYR A 86 -1.33 14.75 -10.66
CA TYR A 86 0.12 14.96 -10.81
C TYR A 86 0.50 16.06 -11.81
N GLY A 87 -0.48 16.58 -12.58
CA GLY A 87 -0.19 17.55 -13.66
C GLY A 87 0.47 16.92 -14.89
N ASP A 88 0.70 15.62 -14.90
CA ASP A 88 1.36 14.89 -15.99
C ASP A 88 0.57 13.63 -16.37
N ALA A 89 0.04 13.63 -17.59
CA ALA A 89 -0.73 12.51 -18.11
C ALA A 89 0.11 11.22 -18.23
N SER A 90 1.44 11.31 -18.40
CA SER A 90 2.32 10.14 -18.57
C SER A 90 2.41 9.28 -17.30
N MET A 91 2.12 9.84 -16.13
CA MET A 91 2.05 9.16 -14.84
C MET A 91 0.99 8.05 -14.77
N TRP A 92 0.12 7.94 -15.79
CA TRP A 92 -0.86 6.85 -15.84
C TRP A 92 -0.24 5.46 -15.76
N LYS A 93 0.98 5.30 -16.27
CA LYS A 93 1.72 4.03 -16.24
C LYS A 93 2.14 3.65 -14.83
N ASP A 94 2.58 4.65 -14.06
CA ASP A 94 2.96 4.48 -12.67
C ASP A 94 1.73 4.16 -11.82
N ILE A 95 0.64 4.93 -11.99
CA ILE A 95 -0.63 4.64 -11.32
C ILE A 95 -1.08 3.20 -11.61
N TYR A 96 -1.02 2.77 -12.87
CA TYR A 96 -1.36 1.41 -13.24
C TYR A 96 -0.45 0.38 -12.56
N SER A 97 0.86 0.62 -12.55
CA SER A 97 1.81 -0.30 -11.93
C SER A 97 1.58 -0.46 -10.42
N TRP A 98 1.24 0.64 -9.72
CA TRP A 98 0.95 0.61 -8.29
C TRP A 98 -0.36 -0.08 -7.94
N ASN A 99 -1.28 -0.16 -8.91
CA ASN A 99 -2.64 -0.69 -8.71
C ASN A 99 -2.94 -1.88 -9.63
N LYS A 100 -1.91 -2.62 -10.03
CA LYS A 100 -2.05 -3.72 -10.99
C LYS A 100 -3.01 -4.81 -10.48
N ASP A 101 -2.97 -5.09 -9.19
CA ASP A 101 -3.80 -6.14 -8.56
C ASP A 101 -5.27 -5.74 -8.51
N GLU A 102 -5.57 -4.46 -8.30
CA GLU A 102 -6.93 -3.92 -8.24
C GLU A 102 -7.54 -3.73 -9.63
N ILE A 103 -6.74 -3.26 -10.59
CA ILE A 103 -7.20 -2.96 -11.96
C ILE A 103 -7.24 -4.24 -12.82
N GLY A 104 -6.29 -5.15 -12.60
CA GLY A 104 -6.10 -6.34 -13.42
C GLY A 104 -5.34 -6.02 -14.72
N ASP A 105 -5.53 -6.85 -15.75
CA ASP A 105 -4.74 -6.79 -16.99
C ASP A 105 -5.19 -5.69 -17.97
N ASN A 106 -6.36 -5.11 -17.77
CA ASN A 106 -6.87 -4.06 -18.64
C ASN A 106 -6.86 -2.70 -17.94
N PRO A 107 -5.91 -1.79 -18.27
CA PRO A 107 -5.79 -0.48 -17.64
C PRO A 107 -6.99 0.45 -17.92
N ASP A 108 -7.80 0.15 -18.94
CA ASP A 108 -8.99 0.95 -19.27
C ASP A 108 -10.20 0.56 -18.42
N ARG A 109 -10.10 -0.53 -17.63
CA ARG A 109 -11.20 -1.03 -16.83
C ARG A 109 -11.13 -0.44 -15.42
N LEU A 110 -11.64 0.77 -15.26
CA LEU A 110 -11.84 1.40 -13.95
C LEU A 110 -13.33 1.35 -13.56
N TYR A 111 -13.58 0.98 -12.32
CA TYR A 111 -14.94 0.94 -11.77
C TYR A 111 -15.16 2.12 -10.83
N PRO A 112 -16.18 2.97 -11.04
CA PRO A 112 -16.50 4.06 -10.15
C PRO A 112 -16.67 3.59 -8.70
N TYR A 113 -16.24 4.45 -7.76
CA TYR A 113 -16.29 4.20 -6.32
C TYR A 113 -15.35 3.12 -5.78
N ASN A 114 -14.58 2.41 -6.64
CA ASN A 114 -13.42 1.66 -6.18
C ASN A 114 -12.26 2.61 -5.88
N PHE A 115 -11.24 2.10 -5.18
CA PHE A 115 -10.11 2.89 -4.75
C PHE A 115 -8.84 2.50 -5.50
N LEU A 116 -8.03 3.51 -5.80
CA LEU A 116 -6.65 3.37 -6.25
C LEU A 116 -5.72 3.92 -5.16
N SER A 117 -4.51 3.40 -5.13
CA SER A 117 -3.42 3.92 -4.31
C SER A 117 -2.60 4.90 -5.14
N LEU A 118 -2.60 6.18 -4.78
CA LEU A 118 -1.79 7.21 -5.42
C LEU A 118 -0.60 7.57 -4.55
N LYS A 119 0.61 7.57 -5.12
CA LYS A 119 1.84 7.89 -4.40
C LYS A 119 2.00 9.41 -4.28
N ARG A 120 2.22 9.91 -3.05
CA ARG A 120 2.42 11.33 -2.76
C ARG A 120 3.60 11.55 -1.83
N GLU A 121 4.13 12.75 -1.80
CA GLU A 121 4.97 13.18 -0.70
C GLU A 121 4.13 13.29 0.57
N SER A 122 4.71 12.93 1.71
CA SER A 122 3.97 12.91 2.99
C SER A 122 3.42 14.28 3.40
N THR A 123 4.03 15.37 2.88
CA THR A 123 3.58 16.75 3.08
C THR A 123 2.32 17.10 2.27
N ASP A 124 2.03 16.34 1.22
CA ASP A 124 0.95 16.60 0.26
C ASP A 124 -0.26 15.69 0.46
N VAL A 125 -0.24 14.85 1.51
CA VAL A 125 -1.35 13.97 1.84
C VAL A 125 -2.52 14.77 2.36
N ARG A 126 -3.69 14.50 1.76
CA ARG A 126 -4.95 15.13 2.17
C ARG A 126 -5.54 14.38 3.35
N ASP A 127 -6.07 15.10 4.34
CA ASP A 127 -6.91 14.51 5.38
C ASP A 127 -8.33 14.36 4.81
N CYS A 128 -8.68 13.13 4.48
CA CYS A 128 -9.91 12.78 3.80
C CYS A 128 -10.74 11.79 4.60
N GLU A 129 -10.78 11.94 5.92
CA GLU A 129 -11.58 11.07 6.76
C GLU A 129 -13.08 11.28 6.51
N PRO A 130 -13.85 10.21 6.23
CA PRO A 130 -15.28 10.33 5.99
C PRO A 130 -16.05 10.57 7.28
N GLU A 131 -16.99 11.51 7.25
CA GLU A 131 -18.00 11.65 8.28
C GLU A 131 -19.16 10.70 8.01
N PHE A 132 -19.71 10.08 9.08
CA PHE A 132 -20.77 9.11 9.00
C PHE A 132 -22.06 9.56 9.70
N PHE A 133 -23.15 8.97 9.26
CA PHE A 133 -24.41 8.90 10.01
C PHE A 133 -24.89 7.45 10.08
N ASP A 134 -25.71 7.16 11.08
CA ASP A 134 -26.26 5.83 11.29
C ASP A 134 -27.54 5.64 10.48
N TYR A 135 -27.64 4.52 9.76
CA TYR A 135 -28.82 4.11 9.02
C TYR A 135 -29.26 2.71 9.45
N THR A 136 -30.50 2.56 9.88
CA THR A 136 -31.07 1.24 10.22
C THR A 136 -31.69 0.61 8.97
N ILE A 137 -31.17 -0.57 8.60
CA ILE A 137 -31.63 -1.34 7.44
C ILE A 137 -33.13 -1.65 7.56
N GLN A 138 -33.88 -1.36 6.54
CA GLN A 138 -35.31 -1.62 6.42
C GLN A 138 -35.55 -2.92 5.63
N SER A 139 -36.74 -3.49 5.78
CA SER A 139 -37.13 -4.63 4.93
C SER A 139 -37.20 -4.22 3.46
N GLY A 140 -36.52 -5.00 2.59
CA GLY A 140 -36.37 -4.71 1.16
C GLY A 140 -35.22 -3.80 0.78
N ASP A 141 -34.41 -3.35 1.74
CA ASP A 141 -33.17 -2.64 1.44
C ASP A 141 -32.13 -3.57 0.80
N THR A 142 -31.48 -3.05 -0.19
CA THR A 142 -30.28 -3.61 -0.81
C THR A 142 -29.22 -2.52 -0.87
N ALA A 143 -27.93 -2.87 -0.92
CA ALA A 143 -26.88 -1.87 -1.03
C ALA A 143 -27.09 -0.96 -2.26
N TRP A 144 -27.64 -1.53 -3.34
CA TRP A 144 -27.95 -0.83 -4.58
C TRP A 144 -29.03 0.24 -4.45
N ASN A 145 -30.22 -0.13 -3.89
CA ASN A 145 -31.30 0.83 -3.73
C ASN A 145 -31.01 1.86 -2.63
N LEU A 146 -30.23 1.49 -1.61
CA LEU A 146 -29.73 2.42 -0.61
C LEU A 146 -28.80 3.45 -1.23
N ALA A 147 -27.82 3.02 -2.06
CA ALA A 147 -26.89 3.91 -2.75
C ALA A 147 -27.65 4.92 -3.63
N GLN A 148 -28.61 4.45 -4.41
CA GLN A 148 -29.46 5.32 -5.22
C GLN A 148 -30.24 6.33 -4.37
N ARG A 149 -30.82 5.89 -3.25
CA ARG A 149 -31.66 6.74 -2.38
C ARG A 149 -30.85 7.76 -1.60
N VAL A 150 -29.67 7.36 -1.09
CA VAL A 150 -28.83 8.21 -0.21
C VAL A 150 -27.89 9.09 -1.02
N TYR A 151 -27.29 8.54 -2.06
CA TYR A 151 -26.23 9.20 -2.82
C TYR A 151 -26.63 9.63 -4.23
N GLY A 152 -27.82 9.22 -4.70
CA GLY A 152 -28.30 9.51 -6.04
C GLY A 152 -27.62 8.67 -7.13
N ASP A 153 -26.84 7.66 -6.75
CA ASP A 153 -26.07 6.82 -7.66
C ASP A 153 -26.02 5.38 -7.13
N GLU A 154 -26.63 4.45 -7.87
CA GLU A 154 -26.65 3.05 -7.50
C GLU A 154 -25.27 2.40 -7.45
N LEU A 155 -24.30 2.85 -8.26
CA LEU A 155 -22.93 2.31 -8.23
C LEU A 155 -22.18 2.64 -6.94
N ALA A 156 -22.63 3.63 -6.17
CA ALA A 156 -22.06 3.94 -4.86
C ALA A 156 -22.34 2.84 -3.80
N TRP A 157 -23.05 1.74 -4.18
CA TRP A 157 -23.17 0.55 -3.33
C TRP A 157 -21.80 0.01 -2.87
N VAL A 158 -20.76 0.21 -3.66
CA VAL A 158 -19.38 -0.17 -3.33
C VAL A 158 -18.93 0.49 -2.02
N ILE A 159 -19.24 1.79 -1.85
CA ILE A 159 -18.89 2.54 -0.64
C ILE A 159 -19.67 1.99 0.58
N ILE A 160 -20.97 1.71 0.42
CA ILE A 160 -21.76 1.09 1.49
C ILE A 160 -21.12 -0.25 1.90
N TYR A 161 -20.70 -1.06 0.92
CA TYR A 161 -20.05 -2.33 1.17
C TYR A 161 -18.73 -2.18 1.90
N VAL A 162 -17.85 -1.27 1.44
CA VAL A 162 -16.52 -1.04 2.03
C VAL A 162 -16.65 -0.61 3.49
N ASP A 163 -17.52 0.37 3.75
CA ASP A 163 -17.68 0.95 5.09
C ASP A 163 -18.36 0.00 6.09
N ASN A 164 -19.12 -1.01 5.61
CA ASN A 164 -19.84 -1.98 6.45
C ASN A 164 -19.43 -3.44 6.16
N ALA A 165 -18.22 -3.65 5.60
CA ALA A 165 -17.79 -4.94 5.09
C ALA A 165 -17.88 -6.08 6.12
N GLN A 166 -17.56 -5.83 7.38
CA GLN A 166 -17.61 -6.85 8.43
C GLN A 166 -19.04 -7.29 8.73
N LEU A 167 -19.98 -6.33 8.81
CA LEU A 167 -21.40 -6.63 9.02
C LEU A 167 -21.99 -7.42 7.85
N ILE A 168 -21.69 -6.98 6.62
CA ILE A 168 -22.21 -7.64 5.41
C ILE A 168 -21.63 -9.06 5.26
N LYS A 169 -20.35 -9.27 5.56
CA LYS A 169 -19.71 -10.60 5.55
C LYS A 169 -20.30 -11.54 6.60
N SER A 170 -20.66 -11.02 7.78
CA SER A 170 -21.25 -11.84 8.85
C SER A 170 -22.66 -12.36 8.51
N THR A 171 -23.28 -11.81 7.48
CA THR A 171 -24.63 -12.16 7.02
C THR A 171 -24.66 -12.73 5.60
N ASP A 172 -23.52 -13.30 5.14
CA ASP A 172 -23.39 -13.87 3.79
C ASP A 172 -23.81 -12.90 2.66
N GLY A 173 -23.56 -11.61 2.86
CA GLY A 173 -23.87 -10.56 1.87
C GLY A 173 -25.31 -10.03 1.93
N VAL A 174 -26.13 -10.52 2.84
CA VAL A 174 -27.54 -10.10 2.97
C VAL A 174 -27.66 -8.95 3.97
N LEU A 175 -28.31 -7.85 3.57
CA LEU A 175 -28.63 -6.75 4.47
C LEU A 175 -29.80 -7.16 5.38
N GLN A 176 -29.52 -7.34 6.67
CA GLN A 176 -30.55 -7.76 7.62
C GLN A 176 -31.32 -6.55 8.18
N PRO A 177 -32.66 -6.53 8.08
CA PRO A 177 -33.50 -5.49 8.68
C PRO A 177 -33.21 -5.34 10.18
N GLY A 178 -33.12 -4.10 10.65
CA GLY A 178 -32.80 -3.76 12.03
C GLY A 178 -31.30 -3.60 12.33
N THR A 179 -30.41 -3.99 11.40
CA THR A 179 -28.97 -3.74 11.55
C THR A 179 -28.65 -2.28 11.25
N THR A 180 -27.77 -1.67 12.02
CA THR A 180 -27.33 -0.29 11.81
C THR A 180 -26.05 -0.25 10.98
N PHE A 181 -26.10 0.44 9.84
CA PHE A 181 -24.98 0.68 8.94
C PHE A 181 -24.43 2.09 9.10
N LYS A 182 -23.12 2.24 8.91
CA LYS A 182 -22.46 3.53 8.79
C LYS A 182 -22.56 4.00 7.35
N MET A 183 -23.17 5.16 7.14
CA MET A 183 -23.35 5.77 5.83
C MET A 183 -22.59 7.08 5.79
N ARG A 184 -21.81 7.32 4.73
CA ARG A 184 -21.07 8.59 4.59
C ARG A 184 -22.02 9.75 4.38
N LYS A 185 -21.76 10.89 5.04
CA LYS A 185 -22.48 12.14 4.76
C LYS A 185 -22.14 12.67 3.37
N LYS A 186 -20.92 12.45 2.91
CA LYS A 186 -20.40 12.82 1.60
C LYS A 186 -19.60 11.64 1.03
N LEU A 187 -19.91 11.23 -0.21
CA LEU A 187 -19.27 10.07 -0.83
C LEU A 187 -17.75 10.17 -0.90
N ASP A 188 -17.27 11.31 -1.41
CA ASP A 188 -15.84 11.60 -1.50
C ASP A 188 -15.49 12.70 -0.49
N PRO A 189 -14.88 12.37 0.64
CA PRO A 189 -14.52 13.36 1.66
C PRO A 189 -13.44 14.34 1.19
N CYS A 190 -12.65 13.96 0.15
CA CYS A 190 -11.59 14.80 -0.40
C CYS A 190 -12.07 15.90 -1.35
N ASN A 191 -13.37 15.97 -1.68
CA ASN A 191 -13.94 16.94 -2.62
C ASN A 191 -14.94 17.87 -1.99
#